data_73fc7cf4441c25438d2314f804547d41
#
_entry.id   73fc7cf4441c25438d2314f804547d41
#
_cell.length_a   1.000
_cell.length_b   1.000
_cell.length_c   1.000
_cell.angle_alpha   90.00
_cell.angle_beta   90.00
_cell.angle_gamma   90.00
#
_symmetry.space_group_name_H-M   'P 1'
#
loop_
_entity.id
_entity.type
_entity.pdbx_description
1 polymer ?
#
loop_
_entity_poly.entity_id
_entity_poly.type
_entity_poly.pdbx_seq_one_letter_code
_entity_poly.pdbx_strand_id
1 'polypeptide(L)'
;MSTPIENYRTMVDQPWGKIFYDVIFNQLKLSDEKRLKILDFGAGFCITAKHYAKNHDVTALEPNEEMYSLRFKSDDYNLITQGIDYLKTVEDDTYDFVFCHNVLEYVDNKDEILAELKRVLKPGGKLSIIKHNLYGRVFGASVLTDNPKAALDLLNQKPEDSMFGNRDLYTNEYITDFLGDEMTLSEVYGIRAFYGLSSNNEIKYTDEWYKSMLELETRVGTIEEFKKVSFFNHLIFTKC
;
A
#
# COMPACT_ATOMS: atom_id res chain seq x y z
N MET A 1 -9.15 -6.21 26.73
CA MET A 1 -8.03 -5.47 26.10
C MET A 1 -8.26 -5.54 24.61
N SER A 2 -8.09 -4.44 23.89
CA SER A 2 -8.19 -4.43 22.43
C SER A 2 -7.03 -5.23 21.81
N THR A 3 -7.30 -5.90 20.69
CA THR A 3 -6.27 -6.60 19.92
C THR A 3 -5.35 -5.62 19.18
N PRO A 4 -4.16 -6.05 18.73
CA PRO A 4 -3.31 -5.23 17.87
C PRO A 4 -4.04 -4.73 16.62
N ILE A 5 -4.91 -5.56 16.02
CA ILE A 5 -5.67 -5.22 14.82
C ILE A 5 -6.78 -4.20 15.11
N GLU A 6 -7.49 -4.31 16.24
CA GLU A 6 -8.44 -3.29 16.70
C GLU A 6 -7.77 -1.93 16.95
N ASN A 7 -6.58 -1.95 17.56
CA ASN A 7 -5.79 -0.73 17.72
C ASN A 7 -5.40 -0.12 16.38
N TYR A 8 -4.95 -0.94 15.43
CA TYR A 8 -4.62 -0.49 14.07
C TYR A 8 -5.85 0.08 13.35
N ARG A 9 -7.03 -0.56 13.49
CA ARG A 9 -8.28 -0.05 12.93
C ARG A 9 -8.60 1.35 13.47
N THR A 10 -8.40 1.59 14.77
CA THR A 10 -8.56 2.92 15.36
C THR A 10 -7.56 3.92 14.81
N MET A 11 -6.30 3.52 14.61
CA MET A 11 -5.25 4.39 14.05
C MET A 11 -5.54 4.79 12.59
N VAL A 12 -6.16 3.92 11.80
CA VAL A 12 -6.50 4.21 10.41
C VAL A 12 -7.50 5.36 10.28
N ASP A 13 -8.40 5.56 11.26
CA ASP A 13 -9.34 6.67 11.31
C ASP A 13 -8.69 8.00 11.78
N GLN A 14 -7.46 7.96 12.28
CA GLN A 14 -6.72 9.14 12.70
C GLN A 14 -6.04 9.86 11.52
N PRO A 15 -5.57 11.10 11.68
CA PRO A 15 -4.87 11.83 10.62
C PRO A 15 -3.74 11.04 9.96
N TRP A 16 -3.10 10.15 10.71
CA TRP A 16 -2.06 9.26 10.22
C TRP A 16 -2.53 8.33 9.09
N GLY A 17 -3.61 7.62 9.32
CA GLY A 17 -4.17 6.71 8.31
C GLY A 17 -4.85 7.48 7.18
N LYS A 18 -5.62 8.52 7.55
CA LYS A 18 -6.32 9.35 6.57
C LYS A 18 -5.36 9.93 5.53
N ILE A 19 -4.26 10.56 5.93
CA ILE A 19 -3.32 11.15 4.97
C ILE A 19 -2.65 10.11 4.07
N PHE A 20 -2.40 8.90 4.58
CA PHE A 20 -1.85 7.81 3.79
C PHE A 20 -2.76 7.48 2.60
N TYR A 21 -4.05 7.27 2.85
CA TYR A 21 -5.01 6.94 1.80
C TYR A 21 -5.31 8.14 0.89
N ASP A 22 -5.45 9.36 1.43
CA ASP A 22 -5.72 10.56 0.63
C ASP A 22 -4.58 10.85 -0.36
N VAL A 23 -3.31 10.61 0.03
CA VAL A 23 -2.15 10.72 -0.89
C VAL A 23 -2.23 9.65 -1.98
N ILE A 24 -2.55 8.39 -1.64
CA ILE A 24 -2.72 7.32 -2.63
C ILE A 24 -3.80 7.67 -3.64
N PHE A 25 -4.96 8.13 -3.19
CA PHE A 25 -6.07 8.49 -4.06
C PHE A 25 -5.74 9.71 -4.96
N ASN A 26 -4.90 10.64 -4.48
CA ASN A 26 -4.38 11.73 -5.31
C ASN A 26 -3.37 11.25 -6.36
N GLN A 27 -2.56 10.23 -6.05
CA GLN A 27 -1.61 9.63 -6.99
C GLN A 27 -2.31 8.75 -8.04
N LEU A 28 -3.39 8.06 -7.65
CA LEU A 28 -4.14 7.12 -8.49
C LEU A 28 -5.50 7.69 -8.87
N LYS A 29 -5.52 8.68 -9.74
CA LYS A 29 -6.77 9.19 -10.33
C LYS A 29 -7.21 8.23 -11.45
N LEU A 30 -7.96 7.18 -11.09
CA LEU A 30 -8.57 6.32 -12.08
C LEU A 30 -9.67 7.11 -12.81
N SER A 31 -9.74 6.93 -14.15
CA SER A 31 -10.77 7.59 -14.96
C SER A 31 -12.15 6.98 -14.67
N ASP A 32 -13.14 7.83 -14.44
CA ASP A 32 -14.55 7.42 -14.27
C ASP A 32 -15.28 7.20 -15.62
N GLU A 33 -14.61 7.45 -16.75
CA GLU A 33 -15.19 7.29 -18.09
C GLU A 33 -15.47 5.83 -18.45
N LYS A 34 -14.72 4.90 -17.84
CA LYS A 34 -14.88 3.47 -18.02
C LYS A 34 -14.94 2.76 -16.68
N ARG A 35 -15.96 1.91 -16.48
CA ARG A 35 -16.04 1.03 -15.33
C ARG A 35 -14.97 -0.07 -15.45
N LEU A 36 -13.96 -0.01 -14.59
CA LEU A 36 -12.86 -0.97 -14.54
C LEU A 36 -13.22 -2.18 -13.68
N LYS A 37 -12.68 -3.36 -14.01
CA LYS A 37 -12.68 -4.53 -13.15
C LYS A 37 -11.40 -4.52 -12.32
N ILE A 38 -11.53 -4.36 -11.03
CA ILE A 38 -10.43 -4.09 -10.09
C ILE A 38 -10.31 -5.23 -9.07
N LEU A 39 -9.08 -5.65 -8.78
CA LEU A 39 -8.72 -6.51 -7.66
C LEU A 39 -7.99 -5.69 -6.59
N ASP A 40 -8.43 -5.77 -5.34
CA ASP A 40 -7.72 -5.28 -4.16
C ASP A 40 -7.22 -6.50 -3.37
N PHE A 41 -5.94 -6.89 -3.62
CA PHE A 41 -5.30 -8.06 -3.02
C PHE A 41 -4.69 -7.72 -1.67
N GLY A 42 -5.12 -8.41 -0.60
CA GLY A 42 -4.77 -8.07 0.77
C GLY A 42 -5.47 -6.78 1.21
N ALA A 43 -6.79 -6.71 0.98
CA ALA A 43 -7.59 -5.49 1.13
C ALA A 43 -7.68 -4.95 2.57
N GLY A 44 -7.28 -5.74 3.57
CA GLY A 44 -7.30 -5.36 4.97
C GLY A 44 -8.67 -4.88 5.42
N PHE A 45 -8.76 -3.61 5.81
CA PHE A 45 -10.06 -3.00 6.17
C PHE A 45 -10.89 -2.53 4.98
N CYS A 46 -10.53 -2.89 3.74
CA CYS A 46 -11.24 -2.59 2.50
C CYS A 46 -11.43 -1.08 2.22
N ILE A 47 -10.47 -0.25 2.62
CA ILE A 47 -10.56 1.21 2.40
C ILE A 47 -10.41 1.53 0.92
N THR A 48 -9.40 0.96 0.26
CA THR A 48 -9.14 1.11 -1.18
C THR A 48 -10.31 0.55 -1.97
N ALA A 49 -10.75 -0.68 -1.67
CA ALA A 49 -11.90 -1.30 -2.31
C ALA A 49 -13.15 -0.41 -2.22
N LYS A 50 -13.50 0.08 -1.02
CA LYS A 50 -14.66 0.94 -0.81
C LYS A 50 -14.55 2.27 -1.56
N HIS A 51 -13.35 2.84 -1.67
CA HIS A 51 -13.14 4.10 -2.38
C HIS A 51 -13.47 3.96 -3.86
N TYR A 52 -12.91 2.93 -4.52
CA TYR A 52 -13.04 2.75 -5.97
C TYR A 52 -14.34 2.05 -6.39
N ALA A 53 -14.99 1.29 -5.50
CA ALA A 53 -16.23 0.60 -5.81
C ALA A 53 -17.40 1.53 -6.13
N LYS A 54 -17.29 2.82 -5.82
CA LYS A 54 -18.28 3.83 -6.21
C LYS A 54 -18.49 3.91 -7.72
N ASN A 55 -17.39 3.74 -8.48
CA ASN A 55 -17.38 3.95 -9.93
C ASN A 55 -16.89 2.71 -10.71
N HIS A 56 -16.35 1.71 -10.01
CA HIS A 56 -15.71 0.53 -10.62
C HIS A 56 -16.24 -0.77 -10.03
N ASP A 57 -15.90 -1.89 -10.67
CA ASP A 57 -16.27 -3.24 -10.26
C ASP A 57 -15.13 -3.85 -9.43
N VAL A 58 -15.26 -3.82 -8.12
CA VAL A 58 -14.15 -4.15 -7.21
C VAL A 58 -14.35 -5.48 -6.50
N THR A 59 -13.37 -6.37 -6.62
CA THR A 59 -13.21 -7.56 -5.79
C THR A 59 -12.13 -7.30 -4.74
N ALA A 60 -12.49 -7.34 -3.47
CA ALA A 60 -11.58 -7.24 -2.34
C ALA A 60 -11.23 -8.63 -1.83
N LEU A 61 -9.94 -8.95 -1.73
CA LEU A 61 -9.44 -10.23 -1.27
C LEU A 61 -8.72 -10.04 0.08
N GLU A 62 -9.27 -10.61 1.17
CA GLU A 62 -8.68 -10.52 2.51
C GLU A 62 -8.93 -11.81 3.28
N PRO A 63 -7.88 -12.63 3.53
CA PRO A 63 -8.02 -13.90 4.24
C PRO A 63 -8.09 -13.77 5.76
N ASN A 64 -7.60 -12.65 6.33
CA ASN A 64 -7.55 -12.48 7.78
C ASN A 64 -8.92 -12.09 8.34
N GLU A 65 -9.52 -12.99 9.15
CA GLU A 65 -10.86 -12.82 9.71
C GLU A 65 -10.98 -11.57 10.59
N GLU A 66 -9.98 -11.28 11.40
CA GLU A 66 -10.00 -10.10 12.27
C GLU A 66 -9.97 -8.81 11.44
N MET A 67 -9.18 -8.78 10.34
CA MET A 67 -9.14 -7.64 9.43
C MET A 67 -10.48 -7.42 8.72
N TYR A 68 -11.02 -8.44 8.04
CA TYR A 68 -12.25 -8.25 7.28
C TYR A 68 -13.49 -8.06 8.17
N SER A 69 -13.49 -8.53 9.42
CA SER A 69 -14.58 -8.29 10.37
C SER A 69 -14.69 -6.81 10.76
N LEU A 70 -13.55 -6.12 10.85
CA LEU A 70 -13.45 -4.69 11.18
C LEU A 70 -13.43 -3.77 9.95
N ARG A 71 -13.70 -4.29 8.76
CA ARG A 71 -13.62 -3.53 7.50
C ARG A 71 -14.64 -2.40 7.40
N PHE A 72 -14.37 -1.47 6.53
CA PHE A 72 -15.34 -0.44 6.09
C PHE A 72 -16.36 -1.07 5.14
N LYS A 73 -17.46 -1.57 5.70
CA LYS A 73 -18.51 -2.26 4.95
C LYS A 73 -19.11 -1.38 3.86
N SER A 74 -19.40 -1.99 2.71
CA SER A 74 -20.20 -1.46 1.61
C SER A 74 -20.74 -2.63 0.81
N ASP A 75 -21.88 -2.45 0.19
CA ASP A 75 -22.46 -3.42 -0.76
C ASP A 75 -21.91 -3.21 -2.20
N ASP A 76 -21.08 -2.18 -2.40
CA ASP A 76 -20.56 -1.81 -3.73
C ASP A 76 -19.36 -2.66 -4.16
N TYR A 77 -18.65 -3.32 -3.24
CA TYR A 77 -17.54 -4.23 -3.56
C TYR A 77 -17.84 -5.67 -3.15
N ASN A 78 -17.28 -6.62 -3.89
CA ASN A 78 -17.36 -8.04 -3.58
C ASN A 78 -16.20 -8.44 -2.67
N LEU A 79 -16.49 -8.96 -1.45
CA LEU A 79 -15.47 -9.47 -0.53
C LEU A 79 -15.29 -10.98 -0.70
N ILE A 80 -14.06 -11.39 -0.92
CA ILE A 80 -13.62 -12.80 -0.92
C ILE A 80 -12.69 -13.01 0.28
N THR A 81 -13.04 -13.92 1.18
CA THR A 81 -12.29 -14.21 2.42
C THR A 81 -11.26 -15.33 2.21
N GLN A 82 -10.57 -15.29 1.08
CA GLN A 82 -9.52 -16.23 0.70
C GLN A 82 -8.23 -15.48 0.35
N GLY A 83 -7.12 -16.19 0.33
CA GLY A 83 -5.83 -15.66 -0.10
C GLY A 83 -5.52 -15.98 -1.56
N ILE A 84 -4.24 -16.26 -1.83
CA ILE A 84 -3.72 -16.56 -3.17
C ILE A 84 -4.46 -17.72 -3.87
N ASP A 85 -5.00 -18.68 -3.11
CA ASP A 85 -5.72 -19.83 -3.70
C ASP A 85 -6.96 -19.39 -4.50
N TYR A 86 -7.60 -18.26 -4.13
CA TYR A 86 -8.65 -17.70 -4.97
C TYR A 86 -8.11 -17.22 -6.31
N LEU A 87 -6.92 -16.57 -6.35
CA LEU A 87 -6.34 -16.12 -7.61
C LEU A 87 -6.10 -17.27 -8.59
N LYS A 88 -5.70 -18.43 -8.09
CA LYS A 88 -5.50 -19.65 -8.92
C LYS A 88 -6.77 -20.13 -9.62
N THR A 89 -7.94 -19.70 -9.14
CA THR A 89 -9.24 -20.01 -9.77
C THR A 89 -9.70 -18.96 -10.77
N VAL A 90 -9.04 -17.81 -10.79
CA VAL A 90 -9.35 -16.69 -11.68
C VAL A 90 -8.67 -16.90 -13.03
N GLU A 91 -9.40 -16.62 -14.11
CA GLU A 91 -8.87 -16.71 -15.48
C GLU A 91 -7.78 -15.66 -15.72
N ASP A 92 -6.86 -15.96 -16.65
CA ASP A 92 -5.86 -14.99 -17.11
C ASP A 92 -6.55 -13.72 -17.64
N ASP A 93 -5.86 -12.60 -17.59
CA ASP A 93 -6.29 -11.34 -18.20
C ASP A 93 -7.70 -10.88 -17.77
N THR A 94 -8.02 -11.09 -16.49
CA THR A 94 -9.35 -10.81 -15.93
C THR A 94 -9.52 -9.35 -15.49
N TYR A 95 -8.49 -8.76 -14.83
CA TYR A 95 -8.59 -7.45 -14.20
C TYR A 95 -7.93 -6.34 -15.02
N ASP A 96 -8.56 -5.16 -15.03
CA ASP A 96 -8.01 -3.94 -15.64
C ASP A 96 -6.99 -3.27 -14.70
N PHE A 97 -7.18 -3.41 -13.39
CA PHE A 97 -6.33 -2.83 -12.35
C PHE A 97 -6.21 -3.76 -11.14
N VAL A 98 -5.02 -3.86 -10.57
CA VAL A 98 -4.74 -4.67 -9.37
C VAL A 98 -4.02 -3.82 -8.33
N PHE A 99 -4.52 -3.82 -7.10
CA PHE A 99 -3.84 -3.28 -5.93
C PHE A 99 -3.18 -4.39 -5.12
N CYS A 100 -1.96 -4.14 -4.62
CA CYS A 100 -1.25 -4.95 -3.65
C CYS A 100 -0.48 -4.01 -2.70
N HIS A 101 -1.16 -3.54 -1.66
CA HIS A 101 -0.67 -2.48 -0.80
C HIS A 101 -0.27 -3.00 0.58
N ASN A 102 1.03 -2.92 0.94
CA ASN A 102 1.59 -3.37 2.22
C ASN A 102 1.26 -4.84 2.52
N VAL A 103 1.42 -5.73 1.55
CA VAL A 103 1.13 -7.18 1.66
C VAL A 103 2.41 -7.99 1.60
N LEU A 104 3.24 -7.74 0.59
CA LEU A 104 4.38 -8.61 0.25
C LEU A 104 5.45 -8.66 1.35
N GLU A 105 5.51 -7.68 2.23
CA GLU A 105 6.42 -7.67 3.38
C GLU A 105 6.07 -8.70 4.46
N TYR A 106 4.86 -9.26 4.44
CA TYR A 106 4.31 -10.12 5.49
C TYR A 106 4.06 -11.56 5.05
N VAL A 107 4.50 -11.90 3.84
CA VAL A 107 4.29 -13.22 3.23
C VAL A 107 5.60 -13.85 2.78
N ASP A 108 5.70 -15.17 2.86
CA ASP A 108 6.91 -15.91 2.44
C ASP A 108 6.89 -16.20 0.94
N ASN A 109 5.71 -16.27 0.31
CA ASN A 109 5.52 -16.65 -1.09
C ASN A 109 5.33 -15.45 -2.04
N LYS A 110 6.15 -14.41 -1.87
CA LYS A 110 6.10 -13.15 -2.67
C LYS A 110 6.11 -13.39 -4.17
N ASP A 111 7.00 -14.27 -4.63
CA ASP A 111 7.18 -14.58 -6.05
C ASP A 111 5.94 -15.22 -6.65
N GLU A 112 5.32 -16.15 -5.93
CA GLU A 112 4.08 -16.78 -6.35
C GLU A 112 2.94 -15.76 -6.45
N ILE A 113 2.83 -14.87 -5.47
CA ILE A 113 1.82 -13.81 -5.48
C ILE A 113 2.06 -12.86 -6.66
N LEU A 114 3.28 -12.38 -6.87
CA LEU A 114 3.61 -11.49 -8.01
C LEU A 114 3.30 -12.15 -9.35
N ALA A 115 3.60 -13.44 -9.51
CA ALA A 115 3.29 -14.20 -10.72
C ALA A 115 1.77 -14.27 -10.97
N GLU A 116 0.98 -14.55 -9.93
CA GLU A 116 -0.48 -14.61 -10.05
C GLU A 116 -1.10 -13.23 -10.31
N LEU A 117 -0.63 -12.17 -9.62
CA LEU A 117 -1.11 -10.80 -9.88
C LEU A 117 -0.83 -10.36 -11.33
N LYS A 118 0.35 -10.71 -11.87
CA LYS A 118 0.69 -10.47 -13.27
C LYS A 118 -0.21 -11.28 -14.22
N ARG A 119 -0.46 -12.56 -13.91
CA ARG A 119 -1.27 -13.47 -14.75
C ARG A 119 -2.71 -12.96 -14.89
N VAL A 120 -3.35 -12.59 -13.78
CA VAL A 120 -4.76 -12.16 -13.79
C VAL A 120 -4.96 -10.73 -14.33
N LEU A 121 -3.89 -9.97 -14.52
CA LEU A 121 -3.94 -8.63 -15.08
C LEU A 121 -4.00 -8.68 -16.60
N LYS A 122 -4.89 -7.89 -17.22
CA LYS A 122 -5.00 -7.77 -18.68
C LYS A 122 -3.78 -7.12 -19.31
N PRO A 123 -3.44 -7.40 -20.57
CA PRO A 123 -2.52 -6.55 -21.33
C PRO A 123 -2.97 -5.08 -21.28
N GLY A 124 -2.03 -4.17 -21.03
CA GLY A 124 -2.31 -2.75 -20.79
C GLY A 124 -2.90 -2.44 -19.42
N GLY A 125 -3.24 -3.45 -18.61
CA GLY A 125 -3.70 -3.28 -17.24
C GLY A 125 -2.57 -2.82 -16.30
N LYS A 126 -2.94 -2.27 -15.15
CA LYS A 126 -1.98 -1.71 -14.20
C LYS A 126 -1.96 -2.44 -12.86
N LEU A 127 -0.75 -2.67 -12.33
CA LEU A 127 -0.48 -3.20 -11.00
C LEU A 127 0.08 -2.08 -10.13
N SER A 128 -0.61 -1.77 -9.05
CA SER A 128 -0.21 -0.80 -8.03
C SER A 128 0.32 -1.54 -6.81
N ILE A 129 1.59 -1.34 -6.49
CA ILE A 129 2.25 -1.94 -5.32
C ILE A 129 2.69 -0.82 -4.37
N ILE A 130 2.27 -0.89 -3.10
CA ILE A 130 2.80 -0.03 -2.04
C ILE A 130 3.58 -0.90 -1.07
N LYS A 131 4.79 -0.45 -0.74
CA LYS A 131 5.67 -1.12 0.20
C LYS A 131 6.40 -0.14 1.11
N HIS A 132 6.84 -0.63 2.25
CA HIS A 132 7.73 0.13 3.11
C HIS A 132 9.05 0.40 2.39
N ASN A 133 9.58 1.62 2.58
CA ASN A 133 10.87 2.02 2.04
C ASN A 133 11.93 1.98 3.14
N LEU A 134 13.00 1.22 2.91
CA LEU A 134 14.10 1.05 3.86
C LEU A 134 14.66 2.39 4.36
N TYR A 135 14.94 3.32 3.46
CA TYR A 135 15.52 4.60 3.83
C TYR A 135 14.57 5.47 4.65
N GLY A 136 13.27 5.48 4.31
CA GLY A 136 12.25 6.13 5.12
C GLY A 136 12.12 5.51 6.51
N ARG A 137 12.27 4.19 6.63
CA ARG A 137 12.28 3.47 7.91
C ARG A 137 13.52 3.84 8.74
N VAL A 138 14.69 3.93 8.12
CA VAL A 138 15.95 4.37 8.78
C VAL A 138 15.79 5.80 9.31
N PHE A 139 15.21 6.72 8.50
CA PHE A 139 14.89 8.07 8.96
C PHE A 139 13.92 8.06 10.16
N GLY A 140 12.84 7.27 10.07
CA GLY A 140 11.89 7.14 11.17
C GLY A 140 12.53 6.63 12.46
N ALA A 141 13.35 5.60 12.37
CA ALA A 141 14.04 5.03 13.52
C ALA A 141 15.04 6.02 14.15
N SER A 142 15.82 6.72 13.33
CA SER A 142 16.86 7.61 13.84
C SER A 142 16.33 8.95 14.33
N VAL A 143 15.33 9.54 13.67
CA VAL A 143 14.85 10.91 13.94
C VAL A 143 13.55 10.91 14.77
N LEU A 144 12.55 10.09 14.39
CA LEU A 144 11.25 10.13 15.05
C LEU A 144 11.24 9.36 16.38
N THR A 145 11.93 8.21 16.44
CA THR A 145 11.97 7.39 17.66
C THR A 145 13.29 7.49 18.42
N ASP A 146 14.21 8.35 17.96
CA ASP A 146 15.53 8.58 18.57
C ASP A 146 16.29 7.26 18.88
N ASN A 147 16.18 6.30 17.94
CA ASN A 147 16.75 4.96 18.09
C ASN A 147 17.76 4.64 16.96
N PRO A 148 18.98 5.19 17.01
CA PRO A 148 20.00 4.94 15.98
C PRO A 148 20.45 3.48 15.90
N LYS A 149 20.28 2.71 17.00
CA LYS A 149 20.58 1.26 16.98
C LYS A 149 19.57 0.52 16.07
N ALA A 150 18.27 0.82 16.19
CA ALA A 150 17.28 0.24 15.29
C ALA A 150 17.53 0.66 13.83
N ALA A 151 17.93 1.91 13.59
CA ALA A 151 18.29 2.37 12.25
C ALA A 151 19.48 1.57 11.66
N LEU A 152 20.52 1.25 12.46
CA LEU A 152 21.62 0.40 12.04
C LEU A 152 21.20 -1.06 11.80
N ASP A 153 20.28 -1.59 12.64
CA ASP A 153 19.74 -2.94 12.45
C ASP A 153 18.97 -3.06 11.13
N LEU A 154 18.18 -2.02 10.75
CA LEU A 154 17.51 -1.94 9.44
C LEU A 154 18.52 -1.93 8.27
N LEU A 155 19.58 -1.10 8.35
CA LEU A 155 20.63 -1.07 7.33
C LEU A 155 21.37 -2.40 7.18
N ASN A 156 21.47 -3.18 8.27
CA ASN A 156 22.03 -4.52 8.27
C ASN A 156 21.02 -5.61 7.87
N GLN A 157 19.85 -5.22 7.34
CA GLN A 157 18.78 -6.11 6.87
C GLN A 157 18.29 -7.09 7.94
N LYS A 158 18.30 -6.70 9.21
CA LYS A 158 17.69 -7.50 10.26
C LYS A 158 16.16 -7.40 10.14
N PRO A 159 15.45 -8.51 10.36
CA PRO A 159 13.98 -8.49 10.39
C PRO A 159 13.45 -7.44 11.37
N GLU A 160 12.41 -6.75 11.00
CA GLU A 160 11.73 -5.79 11.85
C GLU A 160 10.43 -6.39 12.39
N ASP A 161 10.29 -6.45 13.70
CA ASP A 161 9.04 -6.86 14.33
C ASP A 161 7.94 -5.84 14.08
N SER A 162 6.77 -6.31 13.71
CA SER A 162 5.57 -5.48 13.53
C SER A 162 4.36 -6.13 14.20
N MET A 163 3.25 -5.40 14.29
CA MET A 163 1.99 -5.95 14.79
C MET A 163 1.42 -7.08 13.92
N PHE A 164 1.90 -7.22 12.69
CA PHE A 164 1.50 -8.26 11.73
C PHE A 164 2.54 -9.38 11.62
N GLY A 165 3.50 -9.46 12.54
CA GLY A 165 4.64 -10.39 12.49
C GLY A 165 5.90 -9.75 11.94
N ASN A 166 6.87 -10.59 11.57
CA ASN A 166 8.11 -10.11 11.00
C ASN A 166 7.84 -9.45 9.65
N ARG A 167 8.45 -8.27 9.46
CA ARG A 167 8.41 -7.54 8.21
C ARG A 167 9.73 -7.75 7.46
N ASP A 168 9.61 -8.26 6.25
CA ASP A 168 10.75 -8.42 5.34
C ASP A 168 10.76 -7.26 4.33
N LEU A 169 11.73 -6.33 4.50
CA LEU A 169 11.90 -5.20 3.60
C LEU A 169 12.64 -5.64 2.35
N TYR A 170 12.09 -5.32 1.19
CA TYR A 170 12.65 -5.62 -0.11
C TYR A 170 12.79 -4.36 -0.97
N THR A 171 13.66 -4.39 -1.97
CA THR A 171 13.94 -3.23 -2.82
C THR A 171 12.92 -3.08 -3.95
N ASN A 172 12.93 -1.94 -4.62
CA ASN A 172 12.10 -1.74 -5.83
C ASN A 172 12.61 -2.63 -6.97
N GLU A 173 13.94 -2.79 -7.05
CA GLU A 173 14.63 -3.63 -8.02
C GLU A 173 14.19 -5.09 -7.93
N TYR A 174 14.02 -5.63 -6.71
CA TYR A 174 13.49 -6.99 -6.53
C TYR A 174 12.19 -7.21 -7.29
N ILE A 175 11.22 -6.27 -7.18
CA ILE A 175 9.94 -6.40 -7.90
C ILE A 175 10.15 -6.24 -9.41
N THR A 176 10.93 -5.23 -9.81
CA THR A 176 11.16 -4.94 -11.23
C THR A 176 11.85 -6.12 -11.92
N ASP A 177 12.88 -6.69 -11.28
CA ASP A 177 13.61 -7.84 -11.82
C ASP A 177 12.73 -9.09 -11.92
N PHE A 178 11.89 -9.32 -10.90
CA PHE A 178 10.96 -10.47 -10.90
C PHE A 178 9.88 -10.34 -11.99
N LEU A 179 9.28 -9.16 -12.14
CA LEU A 179 8.23 -8.93 -13.13
C LEU A 179 8.77 -8.93 -14.57
N GLY A 180 10.06 -8.58 -14.74
CA GLY A 180 10.79 -8.67 -16.00
C GLY A 180 10.18 -7.83 -17.12
N ASP A 181 10.46 -8.23 -18.37
CA ASP A 181 10.04 -7.49 -19.57
C ASP A 181 8.53 -7.52 -19.83
N GLU A 182 7.78 -8.37 -19.14
CA GLU A 182 6.32 -8.46 -19.28
C GLU A 182 5.57 -7.32 -18.58
N MET A 183 6.25 -6.59 -17.68
CA MET A 183 5.69 -5.48 -16.91
C MET A 183 6.63 -4.28 -16.96
N THR A 184 6.16 -3.16 -17.46
CA THR A 184 6.93 -1.91 -17.45
C THR A 184 6.63 -1.12 -16.17
N LEU A 185 7.67 -0.75 -15.41
CA LEU A 185 7.55 0.21 -14.31
C LEU A 185 7.26 1.59 -14.89
N SER A 186 5.99 2.01 -14.80
CA SER A 186 5.51 3.25 -15.41
C SER A 186 5.74 4.45 -14.52
N GLU A 187 5.54 4.30 -13.21
CA GLU A 187 5.60 5.41 -12.25
C GLU A 187 6.09 4.92 -10.89
N VAL A 188 6.82 5.81 -10.19
CA VAL A 188 7.24 5.63 -8.80
C VAL A 188 6.88 6.89 -8.02
N TYR A 189 6.17 6.73 -6.92
CA TYR A 189 5.85 7.81 -5.99
C TYR A 189 6.41 7.54 -4.60
N GLY A 190 6.65 8.62 -3.85
CA GLY A 190 6.85 8.57 -2.42
C GLY A 190 5.52 8.81 -1.68
N ILE A 191 5.36 8.20 -0.52
CA ILE A 191 4.24 8.45 0.39
C ILE A 191 4.78 8.73 1.78
N ARG A 192 4.34 9.84 2.39
CA ARG A 192 4.70 10.27 3.73
C ARG A 192 6.19 10.57 3.89
N ALA A 193 6.68 11.54 3.12
CA ALA A 193 8.05 12.04 3.26
C ALA A 193 8.24 12.85 4.56
N PHE A 194 7.28 13.69 4.93
CA PHE A 194 7.36 14.63 6.05
C PHE A 194 6.38 14.36 7.18
N TYR A 195 5.18 13.91 6.88
CA TYR A 195 4.14 13.68 7.89
C TYR A 195 4.65 12.85 9.07
N GLY A 196 5.37 11.75 8.77
CA GLY A 196 5.90 10.83 9.77
C GLY A 196 7.04 11.43 10.61
N LEU A 197 7.71 12.48 10.15
CA LEU A 197 8.80 13.15 10.86
C LEU A 197 8.32 14.30 11.77
N SER A 198 7.06 14.74 11.63
CA SER A 198 6.50 15.77 12.50
C SER A 198 6.19 15.20 13.88
N SER A 199 6.76 15.80 14.92
CA SER A 199 6.53 15.43 16.33
C SER A 199 5.31 16.13 16.95
N ASN A 200 4.81 17.23 16.32
CA ASN A 200 3.64 17.94 16.81
C ASN A 200 2.35 17.21 16.43
N ASN A 201 1.86 16.35 17.31
CA ASN A 201 0.67 15.53 17.05
C ASN A 201 -0.64 16.32 17.16
N GLU A 202 -0.71 17.38 17.96
CA GLU A 202 -1.94 18.16 18.15
C GLU A 202 -2.34 18.94 16.91
N ILE A 203 -1.37 19.56 16.21
CA ILE A 203 -1.62 20.35 15.00
C ILE A 203 -2.18 19.49 13.87
N LYS A 204 -1.88 18.18 13.86
CA LYS A 204 -2.33 17.24 12.82
C LYS A 204 -3.85 17.11 12.72
N TYR A 205 -4.56 17.48 13.78
CA TYR A 205 -6.03 17.47 13.83
C TYR A 205 -6.66 18.76 13.30
N THR A 206 -5.86 19.79 12.97
CA THR A 206 -6.39 21.03 12.39
C THR A 206 -6.54 20.91 10.87
N ASP A 207 -7.67 21.39 10.34
CA ASP A 207 -7.97 21.31 8.90
C ASP A 207 -6.96 22.06 8.03
N GLU A 208 -6.46 23.22 8.49
CA GLU A 208 -5.49 24.03 7.74
C GLU A 208 -4.16 23.29 7.58
N TRP A 209 -3.64 22.74 8.67
CA TRP A 209 -2.39 21.98 8.64
C TRP A 209 -2.55 20.70 7.80
N TYR A 210 -3.68 19.98 7.98
CA TYR A 210 -3.94 18.76 7.25
C TYR A 210 -3.97 18.99 5.73
N LYS A 211 -4.70 20.02 5.27
CA LYS A 211 -4.78 20.36 3.84
C LYS A 211 -3.41 20.73 3.27
N SER A 212 -2.66 21.56 4.00
CA SER A 212 -1.30 21.96 3.58
C SER A 212 -0.35 20.78 3.53
N MET A 213 -0.41 19.87 4.52
CA MET A 213 0.42 18.67 4.56
C MET A 213 0.03 17.68 3.44
N LEU A 214 -1.26 17.49 3.16
CA LEU A 214 -1.71 16.64 2.06
C LEU A 214 -1.22 17.17 0.70
N GLU A 215 -1.32 18.48 0.48
CA GLU A 215 -0.79 19.12 -0.72
C GLU A 215 0.73 18.94 -0.83
N LEU A 216 1.46 19.18 0.26
CA LEU A 216 2.91 19.00 0.32
C LEU A 216 3.30 17.55 0.01
N GLU A 217 2.72 16.56 0.70
CA GLU A 217 3.00 15.14 0.50
C GLU A 217 2.70 14.69 -0.94
N THR A 218 1.59 15.17 -1.51
CA THR A 218 1.22 14.86 -2.90
C THR A 218 2.27 15.40 -3.89
N ARG A 219 2.75 16.63 -3.68
CA ARG A 219 3.76 17.26 -4.56
C ARG A 219 5.13 16.60 -4.42
N VAL A 220 5.62 16.45 -3.18
CA VAL A 220 6.96 15.89 -2.95
C VAL A 220 7.02 14.40 -3.29
N GLY A 221 5.90 13.70 -3.24
CA GLY A 221 5.81 12.31 -3.68
C GLY A 221 6.21 12.07 -5.14
N THR A 222 6.29 13.12 -5.98
CA THR A 222 6.76 13.04 -7.37
C THR A 222 8.23 13.45 -7.55
N ILE A 223 8.87 14.02 -6.50
CA ILE A 223 10.24 14.53 -6.57
C ILE A 223 11.22 13.43 -6.16
N GLU A 224 12.22 13.17 -7.02
CA GLU A 224 13.12 12.03 -6.89
C GLU A 224 13.86 11.97 -5.55
N GLU A 225 14.32 13.10 -5.05
CA GLU A 225 15.04 13.21 -3.78
C GLU A 225 14.16 12.81 -2.59
N PHE A 226 12.87 13.17 -2.61
CA PHE A 226 11.94 12.86 -1.53
C PHE A 226 11.36 11.45 -1.65
N LYS A 227 11.16 10.93 -2.86
CA LYS A 227 10.74 9.53 -3.06
C LYS A 227 11.70 8.56 -2.39
N LYS A 228 13.01 8.84 -2.47
CA LYS A 228 14.06 7.98 -1.90
C LYS A 228 14.01 7.87 -0.37
N VAL A 229 13.48 8.88 0.32
CA VAL A 229 13.42 8.96 1.78
C VAL A 229 12.01 8.93 2.35
N SER A 230 10.99 8.85 1.52
CA SER A 230 9.59 8.67 1.96
C SER A 230 9.43 7.34 2.71
N PHE A 231 8.46 7.28 3.64
CA PHE A 231 8.20 6.07 4.44
C PHE A 231 7.77 4.88 3.60
N PHE A 232 7.06 5.15 2.48
CA PHE A 232 6.63 4.12 1.54
C PHE A 232 7.02 4.51 0.12
N ASN A 233 7.28 3.49 -0.72
CA ASN A 233 7.29 3.63 -2.16
C ASN A 233 6.00 3.07 -2.73
N HIS A 234 5.46 3.76 -3.73
CA HIS A 234 4.31 3.36 -4.49
C HIS A 234 4.71 3.19 -5.96
N LEU A 235 4.67 1.95 -6.42
CA LEU A 235 5.12 1.51 -7.73
C LEU A 235 3.93 1.20 -8.61
N ILE A 236 3.88 1.75 -9.82
CA ILE A 236 2.86 1.44 -10.82
C ILE A 236 3.52 0.74 -11.99
N PHE A 237 3.10 -0.48 -12.24
CA PHE A 237 3.50 -1.27 -13.40
C PHE A 237 2.37 -1.35 -14.41
N THR A 238 2.72 -1.42 -15.69
CA THR A 238 1.79 -1.66 -16.80
C THR A 238 2.17 -2.97 -17.47
N LYS A 239 1.22 -3.89 -17.64
CA LYS A 239 1.43 -5.16 -18.37
C LYS A 239 1.57 -4.89 -19.86
N CYS A 240 2.61 -5.44 -20.48
CA CYS A 240 2.91 -5.29 -21.92
C CYS A 240 1.90 -6.02 -22.80
#